data_e09baebcbfa8fc3e214f079f906ba288
#
_entry.id   e09baebcbfa8fc3e214f079f906ba288
#
_cell.length_a   1.000
_cell.length_b   1.000
_cell.length_c   1.000
_cell.angle_alpha   90.00
_cell.angle_beta   90.00
_cell.angle_gamma   90.00
#
_symmetry.space_group_name_H-M   'P 1'
#
loop_
_entity.id
_entity.type
_entity.pdbx_description
1 polymer ?
#
loop_
_entity_poly.entity_id
_entity_poly.type
_entity_poly.pdbx_seq_one_letter_code
_entity_poly.pdbx_strand_id
1 'polypeptide(L)'
;MGSPGRRNVRGGSKTSQRSAIFQDTQQEFAMSTLLNKEIRDMLMDCGLFVALTPAEFAAAAGYFSISSIEKGDAIFNEGDAGTFMCIIHSGTVSVQKLNAEGLAVETAILRSGRAFGEMAVLDGERRSATCVAGSSCYLLNLGKDSLEKMLNEAPRVAAKIIRAIAVAMSKRLRMMDGQVVAQQD
;
A
#
# COMPACT_ATOMS: atom_id res chain seq x y z
N MET A 1 44.25 38.86 -51.36
CA MET A 1 44.74 37.63 -50.71
C MET A 1 44.04 37.56 -49.37
N GLY A 2 42.95 36.81 -49.26
CA GLY A 2 42.17 36.66 -48.02
C GLY A 2 42.12 35.19 -47.66
N SER A 3 42.61 34.88 -46.46
CA SER A 3 42.59 33.52 -45.91
C SER A 3 41.20 33.13 -45.40
N PRO A 4 40.71 31.90 -45.64
CA PRO A 4 39.40 31.50 -45.11
C PRO A 4 39.53 31.00 -43.69
N GLY A 5 38.72 31.58 -42.79
CA GLY A 5 38.57 31.16 -41.40
C GLY A 5 37.94 29.75 -41.24
N ARG A 6 38.63 28.89 -40.54
CA ARG A 6 38.14 27.57 -40.10
C ARG A 6 36.99 27.73 -39.12
N ARG A 7 35.80 27.24 -39.45
CA ARG A 7 34.68 27.04 -38.51
C ARG A 7 34.95 25.78 -37.70
N ASN A 8 35.14 26.00 -36.43
CA ASN A 8 35.22 24.92 -35.44
C ASN A 8 33.82 24.40 -35.15
N VAL A 9 33.46 23.22 -35.62
CA VAL A 9 32.18 22.58 -35.38
C VAL A 9 32.28 21.91 -33.98
N ARG A 10 31.57 22.47 -33.00
CA ARG A 10 31.44 21.91 -31.66
C ARG A 10 30.59 20.64 -31.71
N GLY A 11 31.21 19.47 -31.76
CA GLY A 11 30.62 18.14 -31.65
C GLY A 11 30.60 17.64 -30.19
N GLY A 12 30.03 18.41 -29.25
CA GLY A 12 30.11 18.09 -27.83
C GLY A 12 28.79 17.74 -27.10
N SER A 13 27.65 17.84 -27.79
CA SER A 13 26.35 17.87 -27.06
C SER A 13 25.61 16.52 -26.96
N LYS A 14 25.76 15.62 -27.93
CA LYS A 14 24.91 14.40 -27.96
C LYS A 14 25.42 13.24 -27.09
N THR A 15 26.71 13.13 -26.86
CA THR A 15 27.33 12.07 -26.05
C THR A 15 27.11 12.32 -24.56
N SER A 16 27.19 13.58 -24.10
CA SER A 16 26.94 13.96 -22.72
C SER A 16 25.48 13.75 -22.31
N GLN A 17 24.53 14.07 -23.19
CA GLN A 17 23.09 13.83 -22.93
C GLN A 17 22.74 12.32 -22.84
N ARG A 18 23.32 11.50 -23.71
CA ARG A 18 23.12 10.03 -23.67
C ARG A 18 23.69 9.41 -22.40
N SER A 19 24.83 9.87 -21.93
CA SER A 19 25.43 9.41 -20.68
C SER A 19 24.59 9.80 -19.46
N ALA A 20 24.04 11.02 -19.43
CA ALA A 20 23.15 11.49 -18.34
C ALA A 20 21.85 10.70 -18.30
N ILE A 21 21.19 10.47 -19.43
CA ILE A 21 19.96 9.64 -19.53
C ILE A 21 20.24 8.20 -19.05
N PHE A 22 21.36 7.62 -19.45
CA PHE A 22 21.72 6.26 -19.04
C PHE A 22 21.97 6.17 -17.51
N GLN A 23 22.65 7.16 -16.94
CA GLN A 23 22.87 7.22 -15.47
C GLN A 23 21.57 7.39 -14.70
N ASP A 24 20.66 8.25 -15.18
CA ASP A 24 19.35 8.49 -14.59
C ASP A 24 18.51 7.19 -14.61
N THR A 25 18.45 6.50 -15.74
CA THR A 25 17.77 5.21 -15.86
C THR A 25 18.35 4.13 -14.93
N GLN A 26 19.67 4.10 -14.74
CA GLN A 26 20.32 3.16 -13.81
C GLN A 26 19.98 3.49 -12.34
N GLN A 27 19.91 4.77 -11.98
CA GLN A 27 19.51 5.21 -10.65
C GLN A 27 18.04 4.89 -10.36
N GLU A 28 17.14 5.16 -11.30
CA GLU A 28 15.72 4.80 -11.17
C GLU A 28 15.52 3.29 -11.01
N PHE A 29 16.23 2.49 -11.80
CA PHE A 29 16.18 1.03 -11.70
C PHE A 29 16.70 0.52 -10.35
N ALA A 30 17.81 1.07 -9.86
CA ALA A 30 18.36 0.72 -8.56
C ALA A 30 17.41 1.12 -7.42
N MET A 31 16.83 2.32 -7.49
CA MET A 31 15.83 2.81 -6.51
C MET A 31 14.60 1.92 -6.47
N SER A 32 14.04 1.57 -7.63
CA SER A 32 12.89 0.67 -7.76
C SER A 32 13.19 -0.72 -7.18
N THR A 33 14.40 -1.25 -7.41
CA THR A 33 14.83 -2.55 -6.88
C THR A 33 14.93 -2.53 -5.35
N LEU A 34 15.49 -1.45 -4.77
CA LEU A 34 15.58 -1.26 -3.32
C LEU A 34 14.20 -1.15 -2.68
N LEU A 35 13.30 -0.36 -3.27
CA LEU A 35 11.93 -0.21 -2.80
C LEU A 35 11.17 -1.54 -2.84
N ASN A 36 11.27 -2.30 -3.92
CA ASN A 36 10.64 -3.62 -4.03
C ASN A 36 11.18 -4.60 -3.00
N LYS A 37 12.47 -4.54 -2.66
CA LYS A 37 13.06 -5.34 -1.60
C LYS A 37 12.46 -4.96 -0.24
N GLU A 38 12.37 -3.68 0.06
CA GLU A 38 11.76 -3.17 1.31
C GLU A 38 10.30 -3.62 1.44
N ILE A 39 9.48 -3.42 0.40
CA ILE A 39 8.09 -3.86 0.36
C ILE A 39 7.98 -5.38 0.59
N ARG A 40 8.81 -6.17 -0.07
CA ARG A 40 8.83 -7.62 0.13
C ARG A 40 9.11 -7.99 1.59
N ASP A 41 10.11 -7.37 2.19
CA ASP A 41 10.51 -7.66 3.57
C ASP A 41 9.38 -7.25 4.54
N MET A 42 8.74 -6.10 4.34
CA MET A 42 7.55 -5.67 5.09
C MET A 42 6.36 -6.62 4.92
N LEU A 43 6.10 -7.14 3.72
CA LEU A 43 5.05 -8.13 3.45
C LEU A 43 5.31 -9.45 4.20
N MET A 44 6.56 -9.88 4.30
CA MET A 44 6.95 -11.06 5.07
C MET A 44 6.75 -10.85 6.57
N ASP A 45 7.10 -9.68 7.09
CA ASP A 45 7.03 -9.35 8.52
C ASP A 45 5.61 -9.17 9.03
N CYS A 46 4.65 -8.77 8.18
CA CYS A 46 3.28 -8.49 8.62
C CYS A 46 2.50 -9.74 9.11
N GLY A 47 2.98 -10.95 8.83
CA GLY A 47 2.35 -12.21 9.26
C GLY A 47 0.98 -12.51 8.67
N LEU A 48 0.46 -11.65 7.78
CA LEU A 48 -0.85 -11.82 7.14
C LEU A 48 -0.79 -12.88 6.02
N PHE A 49 0.31 -12.89 5.27
CA PHE A 49 0.46 -13.66 4.04
C PHE A 49 1.34 -14.92 4.20
N VAL A 50 1.20 -15.63 5.31
CA VAL A 50 2.01 -16.83 5.64
C VAL A 50 1.94 -17.96 4.61
N ALA A 51 0.97 -17.94 3.69
CA ALA A 51 0.84 -18.93 2.61
C ALA A 51 1.67 -18.60 1.36
N LEU A 52 2.34 -17.45 1.30
CA LEU A 52 3.21 -17.07 0.20
C LEU A 52 4.61 -17.67 0.38
N THR A 53 5.19 -18.14 -0.71
CA THR A 53 6.61 -18.53 -0.78
C THR A 53 7.49 -17.29 -0.96
N PRO A 54 8.82 -17.37 -0.72
CA PRO A 54 9.73 -16.24 -0.96
C PRO A 54 9.65 -15.66 -2.38
N ALA A 55 9.48 -16.51 -3.39
CA ALA A 55 9.31 -16.08 -4.78
C ALA A 55 7.97 -15.33 -5.01
N GLU A 56 6.90 -15.78 -4.35
CA GLU A 56 5.59 -15.13 -4.43
C GLU A 56 5.58 -13.78 -3.68
N PHE A 57 6.30 -13.63 -2.57
CA PHE A 57 6.52 -12.34 -1.92
C PHE A 57 7.25 -11.36 -2.85
N ALA A 58 8.30 -11.83 -3.55
CA ALA A 58 9.00 -11.00 -4.53
C ALA A 58 8.09 -10.56 -5.68
N ALA A 59 7.24 -11.47 -6.18
CA ALA A 59 6.27 -11.15 -7.23
C ALA A 59 5.17 -10.19 -6.74
N ALA A 60 4.71 -10.32 -5.49
CA ALA A 60 3.69 -9.46 -4.90
C ALA A 60 4.19 -8.03 -4.67
N ALA A 61 5.46 -7.85 -4.32
CA ALA A 61 6.03 -6.55 -3.92
C ALA A 61 5.80 -5.45 -4.96
N GLY A 62 5.84 -5.77 -6.26
CA GLY A 62 5.64 -4.80 -7.34
C GLY A 62 4.21 -4.24 -7.45
N TYR A 63 3.24 -4.78 -6.71
CA TYR A 63 1.85 -4.30 -6.69
C TYR A 63 1.51 -3.47 -5.46
N PHE A 64 2.43 -3.38 -4.50
CA PHE A 64 2.26 -2.58 -3.29
C PHE A 64 3.05 -1.28 -3.36
N SER A 65 2.65 -0.33 -2.55
CA SER A 65 3.38 0.91 -2.29
C SER A 65 3.49 1.14 -0.78
N ILE A 66 4.35 2.08 -0.39
CA ILE A 66 4.56 2.46 1.01
C ILE A 66 4.07 3.89 1.21
N SER A 67 3.51 4.17 2.38
CA SER A 67 3.23 5.52 2.84
C SER A 67 3.56 5.69 4.32
N SER A 68 4.02 6.90 4.68
CA SER A 68 4.15 7.36 6.05
C SER A 68 3.05 8.35 6.37
N ILE A 69 2.37 8.16 7.51
CA ILE A 69 1.26 9.00 7.95
C ILE A 69 1.58 9.48 9.37
N GLU A 70 1.46 10.78 9.59
CA GLU A 70 1.72 11.36 10.90
C GLU A 70 0.54 11.13 11.85
N LYS A 71 0.85 11.11 13.17
CA LYS A 71 -0.18 10.97 14.20
C LYS A 71 -1.24 12.05 14.08
N GLY A 72 -2.51 11.64 14.06
CA GLY A 72 -3.67 12.52 13.99
C GLY A 72 -4.19 12.74 12.57
N ASP A 73 -3.41 12.38 11.52
CA ASP A 73 -3.86 12.53 10.14
C ASP A 73 -4.87 11.45 9.76
N ALA A 74 -5.89 11.84 9.01
CA ALA A 74 -6.84 10.90 8.44
C ALA A 74 -6.21 10.16 7.25
N ILE A 75 -6.30 8.83 7.27
CA ILE A 75 -5.87 7.97 6.16
C ILE A 75 -6.96 7.95 5.08
N PHE A 76 -8.21 7.89 5.50
CA PHE A 76 -9.42 8.09 4.69
C PHE A 76 -10.63 8.33 5.62
N ASN A 77 -11.70 8.90 5.07
CA ASN A 77 -12.92 9.19 5.82
C ASN A 77 -14.06 8.22 5.46
N GLU A 78 -14.99 8.03 6.39
CA GLU A 78 -16.25 7.33 6.14
C GLU A 78 -16.99 7.95 4.95
N GLY A 79 -17.50 7.12 4.04
CA GLY A 79 -18.19 7.57 2.83
C GLY A 79 -17.29 7.91 1.64
N ASP A 80 -15.97 7.98 1.80
CA ASP A 80 -15.04 8.18 0.69
C ASP A 80 -15.06 6.98 -0.29
N ALA A 81 -14.62 7.20 -1.53
CA ALA A 81 -14.39 6.11 -2.48
C ALA A 81 -13.23 5.22 -2.02
N GLY A 82 -13.44 3.90 -2.03
CA GLY A 82 -12.44 2.93 -1.59
C GLY A 82 -11.49 2.50 -2.70
N THR A 83 -10.42 3.23 -2.91
CA THR A 83 -9.44 2.99 -3.99
C THR A 83 -8.22 2.17 -3.58
N PHE A 84 -7.99 1.95 -2.29
CA PHE A 84 -6.86 1.18 -1.77
C PHE A 84 -7.18 0.57 -0.40
N MET A 85 -6.44 -0.45 -0.01
CA MET A 85 -6.37 -0.99 1.35
C MET A 85 -4.97 -0.79 1.92
N CYS A 86 -4.87 -0.83 3.25
CA CYS A 86 -3.61 -0.69 3.97
C CYS A 86 -3.32 -1.90 4.84
N ILE A 87 -2.03 -2.17 5.07
CA ILE A 87 -1.52 -3.07 6.12
C ILE A 87 -0.58 -2.25 6.99
N ILE A 88 -0.79 -2.30 8.30
CA ILE A 88 0.05 -1.56 9.25
C ILE A 88 1.36 -2.33 9.43
N HIS A 89 2.48 -1.77 8.95
CA HIS A 89 3.81 -2.28 9.26
C HIS A 89 4.24 -1.82 10.65
N SER A 90 4.10 -0.52 10.94
CA SER A 90 4.34 0.03 12.27
C SER A 90 3.33 1.13 12.60
N GLY A 91 3.13 1.38 13.91
CA GLY A 91 2.16 2.35 14.41
C GLY A 91 0.81 1.75 14.77
N THR A 92 -0.17 2.62 15.01
CA THR A 92 -1.55 2.29 15.37
C THR A 92 -2.54 3.12 14.59
N VAL A 93 -3.69 2.55 14.24
CA VAL A 93 -4.77 3.22 13.52
C VAL A 93 -6.05 3.14 14.33
N SER A 94 -6.67 4.29 14.58
CA SER A 94 -8.00 4.43 15.20
C SER A 94 -9.06 4.31 14.11
N VAL A 95 -10.01 3.40 14.29
CA VAL A 95 -11.20 3.25 13.43
C VAL A 95 -12.36 3.96 14.11
N GLN A 96 -12.98 4.90 13.43
CA GLN A 96 -14.01 5.77 13.96
C GLN A 96 -15.26 5.71 13.10
N LYS A 97 -16.43 5.77 13.76
CA LYS A 97 -17.73 5.91 13.11
C LYS A 97 -18.50 7.08 13.72
N LEU A 98 -19.36 7.68 12.91
CA LEU A 98 -20.29 8.68 13.44
C LEU A 98 -21.44 7.97 14.16
N ASN A 99 -21.73 8.42 15.39
CA ASN A 99 -22.94 7.99 16.11
C ASN A 99 -24.19 8.73 15.60
N ALA A 100 -25.34 8.46 16.20
CA ALA A 100 -26.61 9.08 15.81
C ALA A 100 -26.62 10.62 15.95
N GLU A 101 -25.78 11.16 16.84
CA GLU A 101 -25.62 12.61 17.04
C GLU A 101 -24.56 13.23 16.11
N GLY A 102 -23.96 12.45 15.19
CA GLY A 102 -22.91 12.90 14.30
C GLY A 102 -21.53 13.08 14.95
N LEU A 103 -21.33 12.55 16.15
CA LEU A 103 -20.03 12.58 16.84
C LEU A 103 -19.17 11.36 16.44
N ALA A 104 -17.89 11.59 16.22
CA ALA A 104 -16.94 10.51 15.95
C ALA A 104 -16.69 9.67 17.20
N VAL A 105 -16.95 8.37 17.11
CA VAL A 105 -16.72 7.39 18.18
C VAL A 105 -15.69 6.38 17.73
N GLU A 106 -14.61 6.19 18.49
CA GLU A 106 -13.63 5.15 18.23
C GLU A 106 -14.24 3.76 18.49
N THR A 107 -14.27 2.94 17.44
CA THR A 107 -14.84 1.59 17.49
C THR A 107 -13.77 0.51 17.62
N ALA A 108 -12.55 0.80 17.20
CA ALA A 108 -11.41 -0.13 17.31
C ALA A 108 -10.06 0.60 17.18
N ILE A 109 -9.03 0.01 17.77
CA ILE A 109 -7.63 0.37 17.52
C ILE A 109 -6.94 -0.80 16.83
N LEU A 110 -6.42 -0.54 15.62
CA LEU A 110 -5.65 -1.51 14.86
C LEU A 110 -4.15 -1.32 15.11
N ARG A 111 -3.41 -2.42 15.10
CA ARG A 111 -1.97 -2.46 15.37
C ARG A 111 -1.22 -3.11 14.23
N SER A 112 0.11 -3.12 14.27
CA SER A 112 0.99 -3.77 13.30
C SER A 112 0.49 -5.18 12.91
N GLY A 113 0.62 -5.54 11.63
CA GLY A 113 0.15 -6.78 11.03
C GLY A 113 -1.35 -6.78 10.66
N ARG A 114 -2.12 -5.74 11.00
CA ARG A 114 -3.55 -5.67 10.65
C ARG A 114 -3.76 -4.98 9.30
N ALA A 115 -4.66 -5.55 8.49
CA ALA A 115 -5.19 -4.94 7.28
C ALA A 115 -6.46 -4.15 7.59
N PHE A 116 -6.69 -3.05 6.87
CA PHE A 116 -7.91 -2.23 6.96
C PHE A 116 -8.19 -1.54 5.61
N GLY A 117 -9.45 -1.10 5.43
CA GLY A 117 -9.92 -0.52 4.17
C GLY A 117 -10.07 -1.54 3.04
N GLU A 118 -9.94 -2.83 3.35
CA GLU A 118 -10.03 -3.94 2.41
C GLU A 118 -11.45 -4.13 1.85
N MET A 119 -12.50 -3.83 2.62
CA MET A 119 -13.89 -4.03 2.22
C MET A 119 -14.18 -3.28 0.92
N ALA A 120 -13.96 -1.97 0.91
CA ALA A 120 -14.22 -1.12 -0.25
C ALA A 120 -13.38 -1.47 -1.49
N VAL A 121 -12.22 -2.10 -1.33
CA VAL A 121 -11.42 -2.61 -2.46
C VAL A 121 -12.01 -3.91 -3.03
N LEU A 122 -12.59 -4.76 -2.17
CA LEU A 122 -13.13 -6.05 -2.56
C LEU A 122 -14.56 -5.97 -3.12
N ASP A 123 -15.43 -5.15 -2.51
CA ASP A 123 -16.85 -5.04 -2.86
C ASP A 123 -17.19 -3.80 -3.71
N GLY A 124 -16.28 -2.83 -3.80
CA GLY A 124 -16.47 -1.59 -4.55
C GLY A 124 -17.34 -0.55 -3.84
N GLU A 125 -17.75 -0.82 -2.60
CA GLU A 125 -18.57 0.09 -1.80
C GLU A 125 -17.75 1.25 -1.22
N ARG A 126 -18.42 2.21 -0.61
CA ARG A 126 -17.76 3.34 0.07
C ARG A 126 -17.09 2.90 1.37
N ARG A 127 -16.16 3.72 1.87
CA ARG A 127 -15.50 3.48 3.15
C ARG A 127 -16.54 3.37 4.28
N SER A 128 -16.53 2.27 4.99
CA SER A 128 -17.46 1.99 6.09
C SER A 128 -17.15 2.70 7.40
N ALA A 129 -15.98 3.33 7.50
CA ALA A 129 -15.50 4.04 8.69
C ALA A 129 -14.39 5.01 8.33
N THR A 130 -14.14 6.01 9.18
CA THR A 130 -12.96 6.86 9.15
C THR A 130 -11.80 6.15 9.83
N CYS A 131 -10.60 6.20 9.22
CA CYS A 131 -9.37 5.69 9.80
C CYS A 131 -8.36 6.82 10.00
N VAL A 132 -7.92 7.01 11.23
CA VAL A 132 -6.99 8.05 11.65
C VAL A 132 -5.74 7.42 12.25
N ALA A 133 -4.57 7.96 11.95
CA ALA A 133 -3.32 7.51 12.53
C ALA A 133 -3.27 7.85 14.03
N GLY A 134 -3.29 6.83 14.90
CA GLY A 134 -3.20 6.97 16.36
C GLY A 134 -1.78 7.25 16.85
N SER A 135 -0.78 6.88 16.05
CA SER A 135 0.64 7.23 16.17
C SER A 135 1.19 7.42 14.77
N SER A 136 2.44 7.90 14.60
CA SER A 136 3.10 7.85 13.29
C SER A 136 3.06 6.42 12.75
N CYS A 137 2.56 6.24 11.53
CA CYS A 137 2.33 4.97 10.88
C CYS A 137 3.20 4.79 9.65
N TYR A 138 3.69 3.56 9.45
CA TYR A 138 4.31 3.12 8.21
C TYR A 138 3.45 2.01 7.61
N LEU A 139 2.88 2.28 6.44
CA LEU A 139 1.82 1.48 5.85
C LEU A 139 2.24 0.88 4.51
N LEU A 140 1.87 -0.38 4.27
CA LEU A 140 1.83 -0.98 2.94
C LEU A 140 0.44 -0.75 2.35
N ASN A 141 0.39 -0.25 1.13
CA ASN A 141 -0.86 0.03 0.42
C ASN A 141 -1.00 -0.88 -0.81
N LEU A 142 -2.18 -1.45 -1.00
CA LEU A 142 -2.58 -2.17 -2.20
C LEU A 142 -3.77 -1.44 -2.83
N GLY A 143 -3.52 -0.79 -3.97
CA GLY A 143 -4.56 -0.12 -4.75
C GLY A 143 -5.50 -1.11 -5.43
N LYS A 144 -6.74 -0.71 -5.68
CA LYS A 144 -7.73 -1.52 -6.42
C LYS A 144 -7.20 -1.89 -7.81
N ASP A 145 -6.66 -0.92 -8.56
CA ASP A 145 -6.11 -1.17 -9.89
C ASP A 145 -4.89 -2.10 -9.85
N SER A 146 -4.06 -2.00 -8.79
CA SER A 146 -2.93 -2.90 -8.58
C SER A 146 -3.37 -4.32 -8.26
N LEU A 147 -4.47 -4.50 -7.50
CA LEU A 147 -5.06 -5.80 -7.24
C LEU A 147 -5.62 -6.42 -8.53
N GLU A 148 -6.33 -5.65 -9.35
CA GLU A 148 -6.84 -6.09 -10.66
C GLU A 148 -5.69 -6.47 -11.60
N LYS A 149 -4.62 -5.68 -11.63
CA LYS A 149 -3.41 -6.00 -12.37
C LYS A 149 -2.79 -7.31 -11.89
N MET A 150 -2.67 -7.51 -10.58
CA MET A 150 -2.14 -8.74 -9.98
C MET A 150 -3.03 -9.96 -10.31
N LEU A 151 -4.36 -9.81 -10.35
CA LEU A 151 -5.28 -10.88 -10.75
C LEU A 151 -5.01 -11.34 -12.19
N ASN A 152 -4.66 -10.43 -13.08
CA ASN A 152 -4.36 -10.74 -14.48
C ASN A 152 -2.95 -11.31 -14.68
N GLU A 153 -1.94 -10.75 -14.01
CA GLU A 153 -0.51 -11.07 -14.25
C GLU A 153 0.02 -12.20 -13.34
N ALA A 154 -0.49 -12.29 -12.10
CA ALA A 154 -0.06 -13.26 -11.10
C ALA A 154 -1.25 -13.88 -10.33
N PRO A 155 -2.22 -14.53 -11.00
CA PRO A 155 -3.50 -14.94 -10.42
C PRO A 155 -3.36 -15.86 -9.20
N ARG A 156 -2.34 -16.72 -9.17
CA ARG A 156 -2.07 -17.59 -8.01
C ARG A 156 -1.66 -16.80 -6.76
N VAL A 157 -0.86 -15.75 -6.94
CA VAL A 157 -0.43 -14.85 -5.85
C VAL A 157 -1.62 -14.03 -5.37
N ALA A 158 -2.38 -13.44 -6.30
CA ALA A 158 -3.60 -12.68 -6.00
C ALA A 158 -4.61 -13.52 -5.20
N ALA A 159 -4.87 -14.77 -5.62
CA ALA A 159 -5.78 -15.68 -4.92
C ALA A 159 -5.35 -15.95 -3.47
N LYS A 160 -4.03 -16.11 -3.21
CA LYS A 160 -3.51 -16.31 -1.85
C LYS A 160 -3.66 -15.04 -0.99
N ILE A 161 -3.41 -13.88 -1.57
CA ILE A 161 -3.56 -12.58 -0.91
C ILE A 161 -5.03 -12.34 -0.56
N ILE A 162 -5.94 -12.48 -1.50
CA ILE A 162 -7.38 -12.33 -1.27
C ILE A 162 -7.87 -13.32 -0.20
N ARG A 163 -7.44 -14.57 -0.26
CA ARG A 163 -7.78 -15.57 0.76
C ARG A 163 -7.28 -15.17 2.14
N ALA A 164 -6.07 -14.63 2.25
CA ALA A 164 -5.52 -14.17 3.53
C ALA A 164 -6.35 -13.00 4.12
N ILE A 165 -6.73 -12.05 3.27
CA ILE A 165 -7.60 -10.91 3.64
C ILE A 165 -8.98 -11.45 4.09
N ALA A 166 -9.62 -12.32 3.31
CA ALA A 166 -10.91 -12.90 3.64
C ALA A 166 -10.89 -13.67 4.98
N VAL A 167 -9.82 -14.43 5.25
CA VAL A 167 -9.62 -15.10 6.55
C VAL A 167 -9.49 -14.11 7.68
N ALA A 168 -8.75 -13.01 7.49
CA ALA A 168 -8.61 -11.95 8.50
C ALA A 168 -9.96 -11.27 8.79
N MET A 169 -10.75 -10.97 7.77
CA MET A 169 -12.12 -10.44 7.90
C MET A 169 -13.05 -11.41 8.64
N SER A 170 -13.04 -12.69 8.27
CA SER A 170 -13.83 -13.72 8.93
C SER A 170 -13.50 -13.86 10.43
N LYS A 171 -12.21 -13.82 10.79
CA LYS A 171 -11.78 -13.82 12.20
C LYS A 171 -12.28 -12.58 12.94
N ARG A 172 -12.23 -11.40 12.30
CA ARG A 172 -12.71 -10.13 12.88
C ARG A 172 -14.22 -10.20 13.17
N LEU A 173 -14.99 -10.69 12.18
CA LEU A 173 -16.44 -10.85 12.33
C LEU A 173 -16.79 -11.76 13.53
N ARG A 174 -16.16 -12.93 13.64
CA ARG A 174 -16.39 -13.85 14.77
C ARG A 174 -16.04 -13.23 16.14
N MET A 175 -15.00 -12.39 16.19
CA MET A 175 -14.67 -11.69 17.45
C MET A 175 -15.74 -10.65 17.81
N MET A 176 -16.31 -9.96 16.83
CA MET A 176 -17.40 -9.00 17.05
C MET A 176 -18.68 -9.71 17.50
N ASP A 177 -19.03 -10.84 16.89
CA ASP A 177 -20.20 -11.65 17.30
C ASP A 177 -20.07 -12.09 18.78
N GLY A 178 -18.87 -12.54 19.19
CA GLY A 178 -18.62 -12.93 20.58
C GLY A 178 -18.71 -11.77 21.58
N GLN A 179 -18.34 -10.55 21.18
CA GLN A 179 -18.47 -9.37 22.03
C GLN A 179 -19.92 -8.93 22.20
N VAL A 180 -20.75 -9.03 21.17
CA VAL A 180 -22.18 -8.71 21.25
C VAL A 180 -22.90 -9.62 22.23
N VAL A 181 -22.60 -10.92 22.22
CA VAL A 181 -23.21 -11.87 23.17
C VAL A 181 -22.79 -11.57 24.61
N ALA A 182 -21.49 -11.25 24.83
CA ALA A 182 -20.97 -10.94 26.17
C ALA A 182 -21.48 -9.61 26.77
N GLN A 183 -22.08 -8.73 25.97
CA GLN A 183 -22.68 -7.45 26.44
C GLN A 183 -24.18 -7.58 26.77
N GLN A 184 -24.79 -8.73 26.50
CA GLN A 184 -26.21 -8.99 26.76
C GLN A 184 -26.46 -9.76 28.10
N ASP A 185 -25.40 -10.20 28.72
CA ASP A 185 -25.39 -10.80 30.07
C ASP A 185 -25.07 -9.74 31.15
#